data_3d33e8ddc49d1d14e15747ee9fe587ab
#
_entry.id   3d33e8ddc49d1d14e15747ee9fe587ab
#
_cell.length_a   1.000
_cell.length_b   1.000
_cell.length_c   1.000
_cell.angle_alpha   90.00
_cell.angle_beta   90.00
_cell.angle_gamma   90.00
#
_symmetry.space_group_name_H-M   'P 1'
#
loop_
_entity.id
_entity.type
_entity.pdbx_description
1 polymer ?
#
loop_
_entity_poly.entity_id
_entity_poly.type
_entity_poly.pdbx_seq_one_letter_code
_entity_poly.pdbx_strand_id
1 'polypeptide(L)'
;STLHNTLFPYTTLFRSHFEVAKKCIEKAKHCLIEKPITATHEEAVSLIEMAEKNEVIVQVGHVERFNPALAVLKNYKVGPLFVEAHRLSQFSPRATDVSVIHDLMIHDIDIILWFVKSPVKKIDANGVDVLTETTDIANARITFENGAVANVTASRLSASPMRKMRIFQPDAYISIDFGKQFVEVYRILEPGEDPLDNSVPATMLGSIEKGNKNKEIYYEKPPVPELNAILEEQRAFIKAIMEGGPVPVGADEAAEALRIVEIIDKQINS
;
A
#
# COMPACT_ATOMS: atom_id res chain seq x y z
N SER A 1 18.23 30.03 26.59
CA SER A 1 16.98 29.29 26.75
C SER A 1 16.84 28.32 25.60
N THR A 2 17.39 27.12 25.78
CA THR A 2 17.32 25.98 24.86
C THR A 2 15.92 25.35 25.03
N LEU A 3 15.01 25.66 24.11
CA LEU A 3 13.79 24.88 23.94
C LEU A 3 14.21 23.46 23.50
N HIS A 4 14.24 22.53 24.44
CA HIS A 4 14.21 21.12 24.14
C HIS A 4 12.84 20.84 23.49
N ASN A 5 12.82 20.77 22.19
CA ASN A 5 11.72 20.11 21.47
C ASN A 5 11.76 18.65 21.89
N THR A 6 10.96 18.28 22.87
CA THR A 6 10.64 16.89 23.18
C THR A 6 9.79 16.37 22.01
N LEU A 7 10.46 15.93 20.95
CA LEU A 7 9.82 15.10 19.95
C LEU A 7 9.46 13.79 20.65
N PHE A 8 8.18 13.52 20.80
CA PHE A 8 7.74 12.19 21.22
C PHE A 8 8.24 11.18 20.20
N PRO A 9 8.88 10.07 20.64
CA PRO A 9 9.27 9.01 19.73
C PRO A 9 8.08 8.51 18.92
N TYR A 10 8.27 8.21 17.64
CA TYR A 10 7.21 7.68 16.76
C TYR A 10 6.65 6.35 17.29
N THR A 11 7.50 5.52 17.90
CA THR A 11 7.08 4.29 18.60
C THR A 11 6.07 4.55 19.72
N THR A 12 6.15 5.69 20.41
CA THR A 12 5.17 6.08 21.44
C THR A 12 3.82 6.39 20.81
N LEU A 13 3.78 6.97 19.60
CA LEU A 13 2.54 7.22 18.87
C LEU A 13 1.84 5.91 18.49
N PHE A 14 2.54 4.92 17.98
CA PHE A 14 1.96 3.62 17.61
C PHE A 14 1.37 2.88 18.80
N ARG A 15 2.05 2.89 19.96
CA ARG A 15 1.52 2.32 21.21
C ARG A 15 0.24 3.01 21.68
N SER A 16 0.07 4.31 21.38
CA SER A 16 -1.13 5.03 21.76
C SER A 16 -2.36 4.66 20.92
N HIS A 17 -2.17 4.14 19.69
CA HIS A 17 -3.29 3.76 18.82
C HIS A 17 -4.18 2.71 19.45
N PHE A 18 -3.60 1.62 19.96
CA PHE A 18 -4.35 0.56 20.64
C PHE A 18 -5.14 1.09 21.83
N GLU A 19 -4.47 1.77 22.74
CA GLU A 19 -5.09 2.26 23.99
C GLU A 19 -6.22 3.27 23.74
N VAL A 20 -6.06 4.17 22.76
CA VAL A 20 -7.07 5.15 22.41
C VAL A 20 -8.24 4.49 21.67
N ALA A 21 -7.97 3.66 20.67
CA ALA A 21 -8.98 2.96 19.89
C ALA A 21 -9.83 2.04 20.79
N LYS A 22 -9.19 1.27 21.68
CA LYS A 22 -9.87 0.45 22.68
C LYS A 22 -10.91 1.24 23.47
N LYS A 23 -10.51 2.39 24.03
CA LYS A 23 -11.44 3.25 24.81
C LYS A 23 -12.60 3.80 23.98
N CYS A 24 -12.36 4.07 22.69
CA CYS A 24 -13.41 4.51 21.77
C CYS A 24 -14.38 3.37 21.46
N ILE A 25 -13.87 2.20 21.14
CA ILE A 25 -14.65 1.00 20.81
C ILE A 25 -15.50 0.57 22.02
N GLU A 26 -14.93 0.56 23.24
CA GLU A 26 -15.66 0.27 24.49
C GLU A 26 -16.84 1.22 24.72
N LYS A 27 -16.80 2.42 24.12
CA LYS A 27 -17.88 3.41 24.16
C LYS A 27 -18.76 3.40 22.90
N ALA A 28 -18.69 2.33 22.12
CA ALA A 28 -19.40 2.17 20.85
C ALA A 28 -19.18 3.35 19.88
N LYS A 29 -17.92 3.83 19.75
CA LYS A 29 -17.54 4.88 18.79
C LYS A 29 -16.81 4.27 17.61
N HIS A 30 -17.24 4.61 16.40
CA HIS A 30 -16.52 4.29 15.17
C HIS A 30 -15.15 4.99 15.16
N CYS A 31 -14.14 4.35 14.61
CA CYS A 31 -12.75 4.83 14.65
C CYS A 31 -12.12 4.88 13.27
N LEU A 32 -11.47 6.02 12.95
CA LEU A 32 -10.45 6.12 11.90
C LEU A 32 -9.10 6.19 12.60
N ILE A 33 -8.29 5.14 12.42
CA ILE A 33 -7.00 4.96 13.10
C ILE A 33 -5.88 5.15 12.08
N GLU A 34 -4.87 5.98 12.39
CA GLU A 34 -3.70 6.12 11.53
C GLU A 34 -2.88 4.82 11.43
N LYS A 35 -2.13 4.68 10.33
CA LYS A 35 -1.21 3.55 10.13
C LYS A 35 0.04 3.69 11.04
N PRO A 36 0.60 2.58 11.53
CA PRO A 36 -0.01 1.25 11.56
C PRO A 36 -1.20 1.21 12.53
N ILE A 37 -2.12 0.28 12.32
CA ILE A 37 -3.33 0.17 13.15
C ILE A 37 -3.01 0.09 14.65
N THR A 38 -1.96 -0.64 15.01
CA THR A 38 -1.43 -0.84 16.37
C THR A 38 0.09 -1.01 16.32
N ALA A 39 0.72 -1.18 17.47
CA ALA A 39 2.14 -1.47 17.54
C ALA A 39 2.46 -2.92 17.18
N THR A 40 1.57 -3.88 17.48
CA THR A 40 1.73 -5.30 17.16
C THR A 40 0.49 -5.89 16.50
N HIS A 41 0.68 -6.97 15.74
CA HIS A 41 -0.42 -7.71 15.10
C HIS A 41 -1.39 -8.29 16.14
N GLU A 42 -0.92 -8.74 17.29
CA GLU A 42 -1.77 -9.27 18.36
C GLU A 42 -2.71 -8.18 18.90
N GLU A 43 -2.23 -6.97 19.07
CA GLU A 43 -3.06 -5.82 19.43
C GLU A 43 -4.11 -5.51 18.35
N ALA A 44 -3.74 -5.62 17.07
CA ALA A 44 -4.67 -5.43 15.97
C ALA A 44 -5.80 -6.47 15.98
N VAL A 45 -5.48 -7.73 16.17
CA VAL A 45 -6.47 -8.82 16.30
C VAL A 45 -7.42 -8.54 17.47
N SER A 46 -6.88 -8.12 18.62
CA SER A 46 -7.71 -7.76 19.77
C SER A 46 -8.66 -6.59 19.49
N LEU A 47 -8.22 -5.57 18.74
CA LEU A 47 -9.10 -4.45 18.34
C LEU A 47 -10.20 -4.90 17.38
N ILE A 48 -9.90 -5.81 16.45
CA ILE A 48 -10.89 -6.37 15.51
C ILE A 48 -11.99 -7.10 16.27
N GLU A 49 -11.63 -8.02 17.17
CA GLU A 49 -12.59 -8.76 18.01
C GLU A 49 -13.46 -7.82 18.86
N MET A 50 -12.85 -6.76 19.42
CA MET A 50 -13.58 -5.74 20.16
C MET A 50 -14.53 -4.93 19.29
N ALA A 51 -14.11 -4.55 18.08
CA ALA A 51 -14.92 -3.78 17.14
C ALA A 51 -16.15 -4.60 16.69
N GLU A 52 -15.97 -5.86 16.34
CA GLU A 52 -17.05 -6.77 16.01
C GLU A 52 -18.06 -6.93 17.16
N LYS A 53 -17.57 -7.21 18.36
CA LYS A 53 -18.41 -7.36 19.56
C LYS A 53 -19.25 -6.13 19.89
N ASN A 54 -18.72 -4.93 19.62
CA ASN A 54 -19.38 -3.66 19.89
C ASN A 54 -20.11 -3.08 18.68
N GLU A 55 -20.14 -3.79 17.54
CA GLU A 55 -20.77 -3.38 16.28
C GLU A 55 -20.27 -1.99 15.80
N VAL A 56 -18.97 -1.73 15.95
CA VAL A 56 -18.34 -0.48 15.52
C VAL A 56 -17.50 -0.65 14.27
N ILE A 57 -17.53 0.37 13.43
CA ILE A 57 -16.72 0.44 12.21
C ILE A 57 -15.33 0.96 12.60
N VAL A 58 -14.31 0.23 12.16
CA VAL A 58 -12.89 0.65 12.21
C VAL A 58 -12.35 0.74 10.80
N GLN A 59 -11.86 1.92 10.43
CA GLN A 59 -11.10 2.16 9.20
C GLN A 59 -9.67 2.54 9.58
N VAL A 60 -8.70 2.10 8.76
CA VAL A 60 -7.28 2.41 9.02
C VAL A 60 -6.74 3.37 7.96
N GLY A 61 -5.93 4.32 8.40
CA GLY A 61 -5.36 5.42 7.63
C GLY A 61 -4.26 5.00 6.64
N HIS A 62 -4.51 4.00 5.80
CA HIS A 62 -3.66 3.71 4.65
C HIS A 62 -4.02 4.66 3.49
N VAL A 63 -3.72 5.94 3.67
CA VAL A 63 -4.08 7.04 2.77
C VAL A 63 -3.61 6.84 1.32
N GLU A 64 -2.54 6.05 1.10
CA GLU A 64 -2.06 5.73 -0.26
C GLU A 64 -3.11 4.96 -1.09
N ARG A 65 -4.06 4.24 -0.47
CA ARG A 65 -5.19 3.62 -1.21
C ARG A 65 -6.14 4.65 -1.83
N PHE A 66 -6.10 5.88 -1.34
CA PHE A 66 -6.88 7.01 -1.87
C PHE A 66 -6.04 7.91 -2.79
N ASN A 67 -4.80 7.51 -3.10
CA ASN A 67 -3.97 8.25 -4.04
C ASN A 67 -4.68 8.38 -5.40
N PRO A 68 -4.72 9.58 -5.99
CA PRO A 68 -5.39 9.80 -7.28
C PRO A 68 -4.94 8.84 -8.38
N ALA A 69 -3.65 8.43 -8.38
CA ALA A 69 -3.14 7.45 -9.33
C ALA A 69 -3.83 6.08 -9.22
N LEU A 70 -4.22 5.65 -8.01
CA LEU A 70 -4.96 4.40 -7.83
C LEU A 70 -6.43 4.52 -8.23
N ALA A 71 -7.02 5.72 -8.16
CA ALA A 71 -8.40 5.93 -8.58
C ALA A 71 -8.61 5.60 -10.07
N VAL A 72 -7.59 5.82 -10.89
CA VAL A 72 -7.59 5.48 -12.32
C VAL A 72 -7.72 3.96 -12.55
N LEU A 73 -7.07 3.17 -11.69
CA LEU A 73 -7.04 1.71 -11.86
C LEU A 73 -8.36 1.01 -11.55
N LYS A 74 -9.35 1.71 -11.03
CA LYS A 74 -10.72 1.16 -10.84
C LYS A 74 -11.35 0.73 -12.15
N ASN A 75 -10.94 1.33 -13.27
CA ASN A 75 -11.43 1.01 -14.61
C ASN A 75 -10.62 -0.12 -15.28
N TYR A 76 -9.59 -0.63 -14.61
CA TYR A 76 -8.72 -1.69 -15.14
C TYR A 76 -8.88 -2.96 -14.30
N LYS A 77 -8.85 -4.11 -14.98
CA LYS A 77 -8.74 -5.40 -14.31
C LYS A 77 -7.30 -5.62 -13.91
N VAL A 78 -7.00 -5.40 -12.64
CA VAL A 78 -5.65 -5.60 -12.09
C VAL A 78 -5.55 -6.99 -11.48
N GLY A 79 -4.60 -7.80 -11.99
CA GLY A 79 -4.36 -9.17 -11.53
C GLY A 79 -2.87 -9.49 -11.59
N PRO A 80 -2.06 -9.03 -10.61
CA PRO A 80 -0.62 -9.12 -10.67
C PRO A 80 -0.10 -10.55 -10.71
N LEU A 81 0.87 -10.82 -11.60
CA LEU A 81 1.76 -11.98 -11.52
C LEU A 81 3.11 -11.58 -10.91
N PHE A 82 3.55 -10.35 -11.18
CA PHE A 82 4.78 -9.82 -10.62
C PHE A 82 4.61 -8.34 -10.29
N VAL A 83 5.10 -7.91 -9.11
CA VAL A 83 5.07 -6.53 -8.67
C VAL A 83 6.48 -6.08 -8.27
N GLU A 84 6.87 -4.89 -8.68
CA GLU A 84 8.03 -4.18 -8.17
C GLU A 84 7.58 -2.87 -7.53
N ALA A 85 7.93 -2.65 -6.27
CA ALA A 85 7.64 -1.41 -5.55
C ALA A 85 8.90 -0.80 -4.96
N HIS A 86 9.04 0.52 -5.13
CA HIS A 86 10.15 1.30 -4.60
C HIS A 86 9.61 2.53 -3.87
N ARG A 87 9.91 2.61 -2.57
CA ARG A 87 9.60 3.78 -1.74
C ARG A 87 10.86 4.31 -1.12
N LEU A 88 11.41 5.31 -1.77
CA LEU A 88 12.67 5.94 -1.41
C LEU A 88 12.41 7.35 -0.92
N SER A 89 12.91 7.70 0.25
CA SER A 89 12.85 9.05 0.81
C SER A 89 14.24 9.60 1.11
N GLN A 90 14.35 10.91 1.16
CA GLN A 90 15.53 11.56 1.71
C GLN A 90 15.53 11.39 3.22
N PHE A 91 16.73 11.38 3.79
CA PHE A 91 16.87 11.32 5.23
C PHE A 91 16.18 12.48 5.93
N SER A 92 15.43 12.16 6.96
CA SER A 92 14.80 13.11 7.87
C SER A 92 15.06 12.66 9.31
N PRO A 93 15.42 13.57 10.24
CA PRO A 93 15.58 13.22 11.65
C PRO A 93 14.30 12.73 12.35
N ARG A 94 13.16 12.80 11.66
CA ARG A 94 11.88 12.28 12.18
C ARG A 94 11.81 10.77 11.97
N ALA A 95 11.15 10.09 12.88
CA ALA A 95 10.90 8.64 12.80
C ALA A 95 12.18 7.77 12.68
N THR A 96 13.30 8.21 13.24
CA THR A 96 14.55 7.43 13.28
C THR A 96 14.51 6.28 14.29
N ASP A 97 13.54 6.29 15.18
CA ASP A 97 13.24 5.26 16.18
C ASP A 97 12.36 4.11 15.63
N VAL A 98 11.94 4.20 14.35
CA VAL A 98 11.12 3.20 13.66
C VAL A 98 11.83 2.75 12.39
N SER A 99 11.85 1.43 12.12
CA SER A 99 12.42 0.89 10.88
C SER A 99 11.66 1.39 9.65
N VAL A 100 12.34 1.51 8.49
CA VAL A 100 11.70 1.85 7.20
C VAL A 100 10.62 0.85 6.80
N ILE A 101 10.62 -0.33 7.39
CA ILE A 101 9.64 -1.38 7.13
C ILE A 101 8.27 -0.93 7.66
N HIS A 102 8.22 -0.49 8.91
CA HIS A 102 7.00 0.00 9.57
C HIS A 102 6.59 1.40 9.10
N ASP A 103 7.55 2.27 8.77
CA ASP A 103 7.24 3.64 8.37
C ASP A 103 6.89 3.77 6.89
N LEU A 104 7.68 3.16 6.00
CA LEU A 104 7.59 3.34 4.56
C LEU A 104 7.05 2.10 3.84
N MET A 105 7.62 0.90 4.07
CA MET A 105 7.31 -0.30 3.30
C MET A 105 5.86 -0.76 3.50
N ILE A 106 5.28 -0.52 4.66
CA ILE A 106 3.89 -0.90 4.99
C ILE A 106 2.87 -0.37 3.98
N HIS A 107 3.09 0.83 3.43
CA HIS A 107 2.18 1.40 2.42
C HIS A 107 2.14 0.59 1.14
N ASP A 108 3.31 0.12 0.69
CA ASP A 108 3.41 -0.66 -0.55
C ASP A 108 2.95 -2.10 -0.32
N ILE A 109 3.21 -2.67 0.87
CA ILE A 109 2.69 -3.98 1.27
C ILE A 109 1.17 -3.97 1.27
N ASP A 110 0.54 -2.97 1.88
CA ASP A 110 -0.91 -2.81 1.91
C ASP A 110 -1.52 -2.80 0.49
N ILE A 111 -0.96 -2.00 -0.43
CA ILE A 111 -1.42 -1.93 -1.82
C ILE A 111 -1.21 -3.26 -2.56
N ILE A 112 -0.08 -3.93 -2.34
CA ILE A 112 0.22 -5.22 -2.96
C ILE A 112 -0.77 -6.29 -2.50
N LEU A 113 -1.05 -6.39 -1.21
CA LEU A 113 -2.04 -7.32 -0.66
C LEU A 113 -3.43 -7.07 -1.26
N TRP A 114 -3.80 -5.79 -1.37
CA TRP A 114 -5.08 -5.38 -1.96
C TRP A 114 -5.23 -5.78 -3.44
N PHE A 115 -4.15 -5.74 -4.24
CA PHE A 115 -4.19 -6.16 -5.64
C PHE A 115 -4.06 -7.67 -5.83
N VAL A 116 -3.14 -8.33 -5.10
CA VAL A 116 -2.83 -9.75 -5.32
C VAL A 116 -3.93 -10.67 -4.79
N LYS A 117 -4.57 -10.31 -3.68
CA LYS A 117 -5.71 -11.04 -3.07
C LYS A 117 -5.45 -12.54 -2.89
N SER A 118 -4.27 -12.89 -2.43
CA SER A 118 -3.86 -14.26 -2.16
C SER A 118 -3.02 -14.32 -0.89
N PRO A 119 -3.10 -15.40 -0.10
CA PRO A 119 -2.25 -15.57 1.07
C PRO A 119 -0.76 -15.53 0.72
N VAL A 120 0.03 -14.98 1.63
CA VAL A 120 1.50 -14.99 1.52
C VAL A 120 2.01 -16.38 1.85
N LYS A 121 2.79 -16.96 0.93
CA LYS A 121 3.41 -18.29 1.04
C LYS A 121 4.80 -18.23 1.65
N LYS A 122 5.61 -17.26 1.21
CA LYS A 122 7.00 -17.13 1.63
C LYS A 122 7.43 -15.67 1.58
N ILE A 123 8.31 -15.28 2.50
CA ILE A 123 8.98 -13.99 2.52
C ILE A 123 10.49 -14.24 2.63
N ASP A 124 11.28 -13.57 1.82
CA ASP A 124 12.73 -13.48 1.92
C ASP A 124 13.09 -11.99 2.04
N ALA A 125 13.69 -11.58 3.14
CA ALA A 125 13.95 -10.16 3.41
C ALA A 125 15.39 -9.90 3.84
N ASN A 126 15.91 -8.72 3.48
CA ASN A 126 17.20 -8.23 3.89
C ASN A 126 17.10 -6.73 4.19
N GLY A 127 17.89 -6.27 5.14
CA GLY A 127 17.96 -4.86 5.50
C GLY A 127 19.29 -4.47 6.09
N VAL A 128 19.55 -3.19 6.16
CA VAL A 128 20.79 -2.63 6.74
C VAL A 128 20.49 -1.35 7.51
N ASP A 129 21.20 -1.20 8.61
CA ASP A 129 21.26 -0.01 9.44
C ASP A 129 22.50 0.76 9.01
N VAL A 130 22.34 2.00 8.57
CA VAL A 130 23.45 2.82 8.03
C VAL A 130 23.65 4.08 8.83
N LEU A 131 22.60 4.81 9.15
CA LEU A 131 22.63 6.09 9.87
C LEU A 131 21.88 6.04 11.21
N THR A 132 20.98 5.11 11.40
CA THR A 132 20.16 5.01 12.63
C THR A 132 20.38 3.65 13.30
N GLU A 133 19.82 3.48 14.50
CA GLU A 133 19.83 2.19 15.22
C GLU A 133 18.73 1.23 14.74
N THR A 134 17.96 1.64 13.73
CA THR A 134 16.90 0.84 13.12
C THR A 134 17.16 0.68 11.64
N THR A 135 16.51 -0.29 10.99
CA THR A 135 16.73 -0.54 9.56
C THR A 135 16.40 0.68 8.71
N ASP A 136 17.42 1.19 7.99
CA ASP A 136 17.36 2.37 7.13
C ASP A 136 17.05 2.04 5.66
N ILE A 137 17.41 0.83 5.23
CA ILE A 137 17.15 0.29 3.89
C ILE A 137 16.68 -1.15 4.05
N ALA A 138 15.57 -1.51 3.43
CA ALA A 138 15.05 -2.87 3.43
C ALA A 138 14.59 -3.28 2.03
N ASN A 139 14.79 -4.56 1.69
CA ASN A 139 14.23 -5.21 0.54
C ASN A 139 13.55 -6.50 0.97
N ALA A 140 12.35 -6.75 0.45
CA ALA A 140 11.62 -7.98 0.69
C ALA A 140 11.10 -8.57 -0.62
N ARG A 141 11.28 -9.89 -0.79
CA ARG A 141 10.63 -10.68 -1.82
C ARG A 141 9.51 -11.48 -1.20
N ILE A 142 8.28 -11.23 -1.62
CA ILE A 142 7.07 -11.86 -1.13
C ILE A 142 6.52 -12.78 -2.23
N THR A 143 6.35 -14.05 -1.92
CA THR A 143 5.73 -15.05 -2.82
C THR A 143 4.36 -15.40 -2.29
N PHE A 144 3.34 -15.42 -3.15
CA PHE A 144 1.96 -15.70 -2.82
C PHE A 144 1.55 -17.12 -3.21
N GLU A 145 0.47 -17.65 -2.60
CA GLU A 145 -0.04 -19.00 -2.90
C GLU A 145 -0.53 -19.14 -4.35
N ASN A 146 -1.06 -18.07 -4.94
CA ASN A 146 -1.47 -18.05 -6.36
C ASN A 146 -0.29 -17.97 -7.34
N GLY A 147 0.95 -17.98 -6.86
CA GLY A 147 2.17 -17.90 -7.66
C GLY A 147 2.64 -16.48 -7.99
N ALA A 148 1.90 -15.45 -7.62
CA ALA A 148 2.35 -14.08 -7.75
C ALA A 148 3.58 -13.80 -6.88
N VAL A 149 4.41 -12.85 -7.31
CA VAL A 149 5.61 -12.43 -6.59
C VAL A 149 5.67 -10.92 -6.51
N ALA A 150 6.04 -10.38 -5.35
CA ALA A 150 6.33 -8.96 -5.18
C ALA A 150 7.75 -8.73 -4.66
N ASN A 151 8.47 -7.79 -5.26
CA ASN A 151 9.73 -7.25 -4.74
C ASN A 151 9.47 -5.83 -4.23
N VAL A 152 9.76 -5.59 -2.97
CA VAL A 152 9.48 -4.30 -2.30
C VAL A 152 10.78 -3.76 -1.74
N THR A 153 11.11 -2.52 -2.06
CA THR A 153 12.28 -1.82 -1.54
C THR A 153 11.87 -0.53 -0.86
N ALA A 154 12.27 -0.34 0.38
CA ALA A 154 12.10 0.90 1.12
C ALA A 154 13.46 1.43 1.59
N SER A 155 13.65 2.75 1.49
CA SER A 155 14.88 3.41 1.96
C SER A 155 14.57 4.84 2.42
N ARG A 156 15.19 5.26 3.52
CA ARG A 156 15.21 6.65 3.98
C ARG A 156 16.50 7.38 3.60
N LEU A 157 17.42 6.75 2.84
CA LEU A 157 18.76 7.26 2.54
C LEU A 157 18.96 7.58 1.05
N SER A 158 17.92 8.02 0.37
CA SER A 158 17.99 8.28 -1.07
C SER A 158 18.22 9.76 -1.38
N ALA A 159 19.04 10.04 -2.38
CA ALA A 159 19.29 11.42 -2.83
C ALA A 159 18.03 12.10 -3.41
N SER A 160 17.14 11.30 -4.00
CA SER A 160 15.88 11.77 -4.58
C SER A 160 14.72 10.89 -4.13
N PRO A 161 13.58 11.46 -3.77
CA PRO A 161 12.40 10.70 -3.40
C PRO A 161 11.84 9.94 -4.61
N MET A 162 11.38 8.71 -4.37
CA MET A 162 10.69 7.87 -5.36
C MET A 162 9.56 7.10 -4.67
N ARG A 163 8.39 7.08 -5.28
CA ARG A 163 7.24 6.28 -4.86
C ARG A 163 6.64 5.65 -6.09
N LYS A 164 7.17 4.49 -6.50
CA LYS A 164 6.78 3.84 -7.76
C LYS A 164 6.39 2.39 -7.53
N MET A 165 5.40 1.95 -8.28
CA MET A 165 5.01 0.55 -8.37
C MET A 165 4.84 0.16 -9.84
N ARG A 166 5.33 -1.03 -10.19
CA ARG A 166 5.16 -1.64 -11.50
C ARG A 166 4.46 -2.97 -11.33
N ILE A 167 3.42 -3.18 -12.10
CA ILE A 167 2.60 -4.38 -12.06
C ILE A 167 2.70 -5.06 -13.41
N PHE A 168 3.08 -6.33 -13.41
CA PHE A 168 3.15 -7.18 -14.60
C PHE A 168 2.07 -8.24 -14.48
N GLN A 169 1.22 -8.33 -15.49
CA GLN A 169 0.16 -9.31 -15.62
C GLN A 169 0.08 -9.86 -17.05
N PRO A 170 -0.70 -10.92 -17.36
CA PRO A 170 -0.63 -11.57 -18.66
C PRO A 170 -0.95 -10.69 -19.86
N ASP A 171 -1.81 -9.68 -19.65
CA ASP A 171 -2.40 -8.79 -20.65
C ASP A 171 -2.00 -7.32 -20.50
N ALA A 172 -1.22 -6.99 -19.47
CA ALA A 172 -0.78 -5.62 -19.26
C ALA A 172 0.51 -5.48 -18.42
N TYR A 173 1.20 -4.38 -18.66
CA TYR A 173 2.19 -3.79 -17.77
C TYR A 173 1.66 -2.43 -17.31
N ILE A 174 1.59 -2.21 -16.00
CA ILE A 174 1.09 -0.97 -15.39
C ILE A 174 2.23 -0.33 -14.59
N SER A 175 2.52 0.93 -14.86
CA SER A 175 3.50 1.75 -14.15
C SER A 175 2.80 2.87 -13.41
N ILE A 176 3.00 2.94 -12.08
CA ILE A 176 2.39 3.92 -11.20
C ILE A 176 3.49 4.74 -10.54
N ASP A 177 3.41 6.06 -10.64
CA ASP A 177 4.21 7.01 -9.86
C ASP A 177 3.28 7.75 -8.88
N PHE A 178 3.29 7.33 -7.62
CA PHE A 178 2.44 7.90 -6.57
C PHE A 178 2.83 9.34 -6.22
N GLY A 179 4.12 9.67 -6.34
CA GLY A 179 4.62 11.00 -6.04
C GLY A 179 4.23 12.05 -7.09
N LYS A 180 4.24 11.64 -8.36
CA LYS A 180 3.85 12.49 -9.49
C LYS A 180 2.38 12.33 -9.87
N GLN A 181 1.66 11.41 -9.21
CA GLN A 181 0.27 11.06 -9.53
C GLN A 181 0.10 10.73 -11.01
N PHE A 182 0.84 9.74 -11.47
CA PHE A 182 0.98 9.42 -12.88
C PHE A 182 0.83 7.91 -13.10
N VAL A 183 0.10 7.52 -14.14
CA VAL A 183 -0.12 6.12 -14.51
C VAL A 183 0.11 5.94 -16.00
N GLU A 184 0.84 4.88 -16.35
CA GLU A 184 1.01 4.39 -17.71
C GLU A 184 0.59 2.94 -17.77
N VAL A 185 -0.16 2.58 -18.80
CA VAL A 185 -0.63 1.22 -19.03
C VAL A 185 -0.21 0.77 -20.42
N TYR A 186 0.50 -0.33 -20.49
CA TYR A 186 0.84 -1.02 -21.74
C TYR A 186 0.01 -2.29 -21.80
N ARG A 187 -0.93 -2.36 -22.73
CA ARG A 187 -1.83 -3.50 -22.88
C ARG A 187 -1.47 -4.36 -24.08
N ILE A 188 -1.71 -5.65 -23.91
CA ILE A 188 -1.53 -6.65 -24.96
C ILE A 188 -2.92 -7.17 -25.31
N LEU A 189 -3.38 -6.84 -26.52
CA LEU A 189 -4.70 -7.20 -27.03
C LEU A 189 -4.58 -8.20 -28.18
N GLU A 190 -5.62 -9.02 -28.37
CA GLU A 190 -5.78 -9.79 -29.61
C GLU A 190 -6.17 -8.83 -30.75
N PRO A 191 -5.79 -9.10 -32.02
CA PRO A 191 -6.14 -8.23 -33.13
C PRO A 191 -7.64 -8.00 -33.24
N GLY A 192 -8.05 -6.73 -33.25
CA GLY A 192 -9.45 -6.33 -33.32
C GLY A 192 -10.18 -6.28 -31.99
N GLU A 193 -9.51 -6.52 -30.85
CA GLU A 193 -10.06 -6.16 -29.55
C GLU A 193 -9.93 -4.65 -29.32
N ASP A 194 -11.02 -4.02 -28.90
CA ASP A 194 -10.99 -2.63 -28.49
C ASP A 194 -10.39 -2.48 -27.08
N PRO A 195 -9.61 -1.41 -26.80
CA PRO A 195 -9.27 -1.02 -25.45
C PRO A 195 -10.52 -0.91 -24.58
N LEU A 196 -10.44 -1.39 -23.32
CA LEU A 196 -11.60 -1.51 -22.41
C LEU A 196 -12.32 -0.18 -22.11
N ASP A 197 -11.65 0.94 -22.28
CA ASP A 197 -12.21 2.27 -22.05
C ASP A 197 -11.90 3.20 -23.23
N ASN A 198 -12.87 3.38 -24.11
CA ASN A 198 -12.77 4.32 -25.24
C ASN A 198 -12.60 5.79 -24.81
N SER A 199 -12.72 6.11 -23.51
CA SER A 199 -12.48 7.45 -22.98
C SER A 199 -11.00 7.77 -22.79
N VAL A 200 -10.13 6.73 -22.76
CA VAL A 200 -8.68 6.89 -22.65
C VAL A 200 -8.05 6.74 -24.05
N PRO A 201 -7.38 7.79 -24.58
CA PRO A 201 -6.67 7.65 -25.83
C PRO A 201 -5.58 6.57 -25.76
N ALA A 202 -5.72 5.55 -26.57
CA ALA A 202 -4.75 4.46 -26.69
C ALA A 202 -3.93 4.65 -27.99
N THR A 203 -2.60 4.51 -27.88
CA THR A 203 -1.69 4.57 -29.02
C THR A 203 -1.14 3.17 -29.30
N MET A 204 -1.40 2.64 -30.49
CA MET A 204 -0.78 1.38 -30.91
C MET A 204 0.72 1.57 -31.08
N LEU A 205 1.51 0.80 -30.33
CA LEU A 205 2.97 0.84 -30.40
C LEU A 205 3.54 -0.17 -31.43
N GLY A 206 2.82 -1.23 -31.71
CA GLY A 206 3.24 -2.28 -32.64
C GLY A 206 2.54 -3.59 -32.41
N SER A 207 2.90 -4.59 -33.18
CA SER A 207 2.42 -5.96 -33.05
C SER A 207 3.56 -6.94 -32.81
N ILE A 208 3.28 -7.98 -32.04
CA ILE A 208 4.20 -9.10 -31.83
C ILE A 208 3.61 -10.35 -32.48
N GLU A 209 4.32 -10.88 -33.46
CA GLU A 209 4.01 -12.18 -34.07
C GLU A 209 4.70 -13.28 -33.26
N LYS A 210 3.93 -14.17 -32.65
CA LYS A 210 4.45 -15.37 -31.97
C LYS A 210 3.73 -16.63 -32.49
N GLY A 211 4.34 -17.29 -33.47
CA GLY A 211 3.72 -18.43 -34.15
C GLY A 211 2.46 -17.99 -34.91
N ASN A 212 1.33 -18.66 -34.68
CA ASN A 212 0.04 -18.32 -35.30
C ASN A 212 -0.75 -17.25 -34.55
N LYS A 213 -0.16 -16.60 -33.51
CA LYS A 213 -0.82 -15.56 -32.72
C LYS A 213 -0.16 -14.23 -32.99
N ASN A 214 -0.97 -13.29 -33.47
CA ASN A 214 -0.61 -11.90 -33.58
C ASN A 214 -1.16 -11.19 -32.32
N LYS A 215 -0.36 -10.35 -31.66
CA LYS A 215 -0.82 -9.56 -30.53
C LYS A 215 -0.43 -8.10 -30.75
N GLU A 216 -1.32 -7.20 -30.39
CA GLU A 216 -1.13 -5.77 -30.52
C GLU A 216 -0.79 -5.16 -29.18
N ILE A 217 0.19 -4.24 -29.15
CA ILE A 217 0.60 -3.53 -27.94
C ILE A 217 0.08 -2.11 -28.02
N TYR A 218 -0.72 -1.74 -27.03
CA TYR A 218 -1.28 -0.40 -26.87
C TYR A 218 -0.70 0.29 -25.66
N TYR A 219 -0.38 1.56 -25.80
CA TYR A 219 0.02 2.47 -24.71
C TYR A 219 -1.13 3.39 -24.37
N GLU A 220 -1.44 3.47 -23.11
CA GLU A 220 -2.46 4.35 -22.53
C GLU A 220 -1.85 5.22 -21.43
N LYS A 221 -2.25 6.46 -21.40
CA LYS A 221 -1.93 7.42 -20.34
C LYS A 221 -3.23 8.02 -19.80
N PRO A 222 -3.92 7.30 -18.91
CA PRO A 222 -5.19 7.76 -18.39
C PRO A 222 -5.01 9.05 -17.56
N PRO A 223 -5.94 10.01 -17.69
CA PRO A 223 -5.90 11.23 -16.90
C PRO A 223 -6.12 10.90 -15.43
N VAL A 224 -5.23 11.40 -14.58
CA VAL A 224 -5.36 11.23 -13.13
C VAL A 224 -6.19 12.39 -12.57
N PRO A 225 -7.27 12.14 -11.81
CA PRO A 225 -8.13 13.18 -11.28
C PRO A 225 -7.41 13.97 -10.18
N GLU A 226 -7.74 15.25 -10.04
CA GLU A 226 -7.30 16.07 -8.92
C GLU A 226 -8.15 15.74 -7.69
N LEU A 227 -7.61 14.93 -6.78
CA LEU A 227 -8.25 14.51 -5.54
C LEU A 227 -7.32 14.76 -4.35
N ASN A 228 -7.93 15.09 -3.21
CA ASN A 228 -7.22 15.10 -1.93
C ASN A 228 -7.43 13.75 -1.25
N ALA A 229 -6.37 12.93 -1.21
CA ALA A 229 -6.42 11.57 -0.66
C ALA A 229 -6.96 11.51 0.78
N ILE A 230 -6.51 12.43 1.66
CA ILE A 230 -6.96 12.50 3.06
C ILE A 230 -8.46 12.82 3.14
N LEU A 231 -8.94 13.75 2.31
CA LEU A 231 -10.35 14.11 2.28
C LEU A 231 -11.21 12.95 1.76
N GLU A 232 -10.74 12.23 0.73
CA GLU A 232 -11.46 11.06 0.21
C GLU A 232 -11.50 9.90 1.21
N GLU A 233 -10.44 9.70 1.95
CA GLU A 233 -10.37 8.73 3.05
C GLU A 233 -11.41 9.05 4.13
N GLN A 234 -11.47 10.29 4.60
CA GLN A 234 -12.44 10.73 5.60
C GLN A 234 -13.87 10.64 5.10
N ARG A 235 -14.13 11.03 3.83
CA ARG A 235 -15.44 10.89 3.19
C ARG A 235 -15.89 9.45 3.12
N ALA A 236 -15.00 8.54 2.77
CA ALA A 236 -15.29 7.12 2.68
C ALA A 236 -15.67 6.54 4.05
N PHE A 237 -14.97 6.93 5.10
CA PHE A 237 -15.28 6.54 6.48
C PHE A 237 -16.66 7.05 6.92
N ILE A 238 -16.93 8.35 6.73
CA ILE A 238 -18.24 8.94 7.07
C ILE A 238 -19.36 8.26 6.29
N LYS A 239 -19.16 8.01 4.99
CA LYS A 239 -20.14 7.32 4.15
C LYS A 239 -20.44 5.92 4.67
N ALA A 240 -19.44 5.13 5.05
CA ALA A 240 -19.62 3.81 5.62
C ALA A 240 -20.46 3.85 6.91
N ILE A 241 -20.26 4.86 7.76
CA ILE A 241 -21.06 5.05 8.98
C ILE A 241 -22.51 5.43 8.68
N MET A 242 -22.74 6.32 7.74
CA MET A 242 -24.09 6.87 7.46
C MET A 242 -24.96 5.93 6.65
N GLU A 243 -24.37 5.22 5.68
CA GLU A 243 -25.12 4.40 4.72
C GLU A 243 -25.08 2.89 5.06
N GLY A 244 -24.19 2.50 5.98
CA GLY A 244 -23.82 1.11 6.21
C GLY A 244 -23.02 0.54 5.03
N GLY A 245 -22.06 -0.29 5.30
CA GLY A 245 -21.28 -0.93 4.25
C GLY A 245 -19.79 -1.06 4.61
N PRO A 246 -19.00 -1.73 3.78
CA PRO A 246 -17.59 -1.92 4.04
C PRO A 246 -16.83 -0.60 3.91
N VAL A 247 -15.85 -0.42 4.77
CA VAL A 247 -14.84 0.63 4.61
C VAL A 247 -13.79 0.20 3.57
N PRO A 248 -13.19 1.14 2.83
CA PRO A 248 -12.17 0.81 1.82
C PRO A 248 -10.91 0.18 2.39
N VAL A 249 -10.59 0.46 3.65
CA VAL A 249 -9.44 -0.09 4.38
C VAL A 249 -9.92 -0.58 5.74
N GLY A 250 -10.30 -1.85 5.80
CA GLY A 250 -10.76 -2.49 7.03
C GLY A 250 -9.61 -2.80 8.00
N ALA A 251 -9.97 -3.03 9.26
CA ALA A 251 -9.01 -3.40 10.28
C ALA A 251 -8.30 -4.72 9.96
N ASP A 252 -8.99 -5.70 9.36
CA ASP A 252 -8.42 -6.99 8.96
C ASP A 252 -7.32 -6.84 7.91
N GLU A 253 -7.57 -6.01 6.86
CA GLU A 253 -6.59 -5.75 5.81
C GLU A 253 -5.35 -5.05 6.37
N ALA A 254 -5.55 -4.07 7.26
CA ALA A 254 -4.47 -3.35 7.91
C ALA A 254 -3.68 -4.24 8.89
N ALA A 255 -4.36 -5.13 9.62
CA ALA A 255 -3.71 -6.12 10.48
C ALA A 255 -2.86 -7.10 9.68
N GLU A 256 -3.34 -7.56 8.51
CA GLU A 256 -2.55 -8.43 7.64
C GLU A 256 -1.31 -7.70 7.09
N ALA A 257 -1.44 -6.42 6.70
CA ALA A 257 -0.29 -5.62 6.28
C ALA A 257 0.75 -5.48 7.42
N LEU A 258 0.30 -5.23 8.65
CA LEU A 258 1.16 -5.16 9.83
C LEU A 258 1.83 -6.52 10.12
N ARG A 259 1.10 -7.64 10.03
CA ARG A 259 1.66 -8.99 10.20
C ARG A 259 2.81 -9.27 9.24
N ILE A 260 2.66 -8.89 7.97
CA ILE A 260 3.73 -9.06 6.96
C ILE A 260 4.94 -8.18 7.30
N VAL A 261 4.70 -6.94 7.71
CA VAL A 261 5.75 -6.01 8.16
C VAL A 261 6.54 -6.58 9.33
N GLU A 262 5.87 -7.14 10.34
CA GLU A 262 6.54 -7.78 11.49
C GLU A 262 7.38 -8.99 11.11
N ILE A 263 6.89 -9.82 10.17
CA ILE A 263 7.67 -10.96 9.66
C ILE A 263 8.94 -10.48 8.96
N ILE A 264 8.84 -9.45 8.13
CA ILE A 264 10.00 -8.85 7.43
C ILE A 264 10.98 -8.29 8.45
N ASP A 265 10.49 -7.48 9.39
CA ASP A 265 11.33 -6.84 10.40
C ASP A 265 12.05 -7.88 11.28
N LYS A 266 11.35 -8.94 11.68
CA LYS A 266 11.93 -10.05 12.43
C LYS A 266 13.00 -10.82 11.63
N GLN A 267 12.81 -11.04 10.33
CA GLN A 267 13.81 -11.72 9.50
C GLN A 267 15.10 -10.91 9.35
N ILE A 268 14.98 -9.59 9.29
CA ILE A 268 16.14 -8.69 9.14
C ILE A 268 16.90 -8.57 10.45
N ASN A 269 16.22 -8.56 11.59
CA ASN A 269 16.81 -8.33 12.91
C ASN A 269 17.06 -9.63 13.70
N SER A 270 16.93 -10.80 13.09
CA SER A 270 17.28 -12.10 13.66
C SER A 270 18.67 -12.53 13.24
#